data_43e1b8db1dd9a0e89b9c78b5108d7e3b
#
_entry.id   43e1b8db1dd9a0e89b9c78b5108d7e3b
#
_cell.length_a   1.000
_cell.length_b   1.000
_cell.length_c   1.000
_cell.angle_alpha   90.00
_cell.angle_beta   90.00
_cell.angle_gamma   90.00
#
_symmetry.space_group_name_H-M   'P 1'
#
loop_
_entity.id
_entity.type
_entity.pdbx_description
1 polymer ?
#
loop_
_entity_poly.entity_id
_entity_poly.type
_entity_poly.pdbx_seq_one_letter_code
_entity_poly.pdbx_strand_id
1 'polypeptide(L)'
;FDPSSMTLGNKTVSVGVRVYEQVQGAAAQVAVPLSELDLERIPQDKISGYHENSSGIVDLILLDSVTGDAYTYGLLKVSYDSSNEDSGEKGPRQVALENGSGGIAKTNSGYNVKNNSFGGLVLNSSGKIASVVSLDQIDNLSPADFFERDGRYYLSSGGQTYAVSTDVECYNDASETWFTQKTGKERFNACTAFSSDLTAYLDPIGKKVRVLVAN
;
A
#
# COMPACT_ATOMS: atom_id res chain seq x y z
N PHE A 1 -0.24 20.79 -3.21
CA PHE A 1 -1.65 20.82 -2.88
C PHE A 1 -1.81 20.87 -1.36
N ASP A 2 -2.65 21.76 -0.91
CA ASP A 2 -3.01 21.90 0.50
C ASP A 2 -4.48 21.48 0.67
N PRO A 3 -4.74 20.28 1.21
CA PRO A 3 -6.10 19.80 1.41
C PRO A 3 -6.89 20.60 2.45
N SER A 4 -6.24 21.21 3.42
CA SER A 4 -6.90 21.96 4.51
C SER A 4 -7.45 23.29 4.03
N SER A 5 -6.74 23.97 3.16
CA SER A 5 -7.17 25.26 2.56
C SER A 5 -7.81 25.11 1.18
N MET A 6 -7.85 23.89 0.64
CA MET A 6 -8.34 23.59 -0.71
C MET A 6 -7.68 24.48 -1.77
N THR A 7 -6.33 24.50 -1.76
CA THR A 7 -5.52 25.27 -2.70
C THR A 7 -4.43 24.45 -3.37
N LEU A 8 -4.14 24.76 -4.64
CA LEU A 8 -3.04 24.22 -5.42
C LEU A 8 -2.17 25.38 -5.90
N GLY A 9 -1.12 25.71 -5.15
CA GLY A 9 -0.37 26.94 -5.36
C GLY A 9 -1.27 28.16 -5.13
N ASN A 10 -1.48 28.97 -6.20
CA ASN A 10 -2.37 30.14 -6.19
C ASN A 10 -3.78 29.84 -6.71
N LYS A 11 -4.11 28.58 -6.98
CA LYS A 11 -5.40 28.17 -7.57
C LYS A 11 -6.34 27.65 -6.49
N THR A 12 -7.63 27.96 -6.66
CA THR A 12 -8.69 27.38 -5.84
C THR A 12 -8.97 25.93 -6.28
N VAL A 13 -9.13 25.04 -5.33
CA VAL A 13 -9.52 23.65 -5.56
C VAL A 13 -10.98 23.46 -5.18
N SER A 14 -11.73 22.75 -6.02
CA SER A 14 -13.13 22.42 -5.78
C SER A 14 -13.30 21.56 -4.52
N VAL A 15 -14.36 21.79 -3.74
CA VAL A 15 -14.74 20.91 -2.62
C VAL A 15 -15.09 19.48 -3.08
N GLY A 16 -15.46 19.31 -4.36
CA GLY A 16 -15.74 18.03 -4.99
C GLY A 16 -14.57 17.53 -5.87
N VAL A 17 -13.36 18.01 -5.64
CA VAL A 17 -12.18 17.59 -6.41
C VAL A 17 -12.01 16.06 -6.39
N ARG A 18 -11.74 15.51 -7.57
CA ARG A 18 -11.34 14.10 -7.71
C ARG A 18 -9.83 14.02 -7.60
N VAL A 19 -9.36 13.20 -6.68
CA VAL A 19 -7.93 12.95 -6.51
C VAL A 19 -7.64 11.50 -6.90
N TYR A 20 -6.63 11.31 -7.72
CA TYR A 20 -6.11 10.02 -8.09
C TYR A 20 -4.63 9.93 -7.76
N GLU A 21 -4.16 8.75 -7.42
CA GLU A 21 -2.74 8.45 -7.27
C GLU A 21 -2.32 7.48 -8.37
N GLN A 22 -1.13 7.72 -8.90
CA GLN A 22 -0.42 6.77 -9.75
C GLN A 22 1.00 6.53 -9.23
N VAL A 23 1.61 5.44 -9.66
CA VAL A 23 3.04 5.18 -9.52
C VAL A 23 3.65 5.27 -10.90
N GLN A 24 4.80 5.91 -11.04
CA GLN A 24 5.47 6.04 -12.33
C GLN A 24 5.68 4.66 -12.98
N GLY A 25 5.21 4.51 -14.21
CA GLY A 25 5.28 3.25 -14.96
C GLY A 25 4.16 2.25 -14.65
N ALA A 26 3.30 2.50 -13.66
CA ALA A 26 2.15 1.66 -13.35
C ALA A 26 1.05 1.74 -14.42
N ALA A 27 0.28 0.65 -14.53
CA ALA A 27 -0.88 0.60 -15.44
C ALA A 27 -2.12 1.29 -14.87
N ALA A 28 -2.28 1.25 -13.55
CA ALA A 28 -3.48 1.69 -12.87
C ALA A 28 -3.28 3.00 -12.11
N GLN A 29 -4.38 3.76 -12.03
CA GLN A 29 -4.55 4.86 -11.11
C GLN A 29 -5.60 4.45 -10.08
N VAL A 30 -5.42 4.86 -8.83
CA VAL A 30 -6.40 4.63 -7.76
C VAL A 30 -7.01 5.94 -7.31
N ALA A 31 -8.31 5.93 -7.05
CA ALA A 31 -8.97 7.09 -6.47
C ALA A 31 -8.58 7.22 -5.00
N VAL A 32 -8.19 8.41 -4.60
CA VAL A 32 -7.81 8.73 -3.22
C VAL A 32 -8.85 9.67 -2.62
N PRO A 33 -9.61 9.24 -1.61
CA PRO A 33 -10.49 10.13 -0.88
C PRO A 33 -9.69 11.25 -0.21
N LEU A 34 -10.18 12.48 -0.21
CA LEU A 34 -9.51 13.61 0.47
C LEU A 34 -9.21 13.30 1.96
N SER A 35 -10.07 12.54 2.59
CA SER A 35 -9.90 12.09 3.97
C SER A 35 -8.73 11.13 4.19
N GLU A 36 -8.16 10.55 3.13
CA GLU A 36 -6.94 9.73 3.19
C GLU A 36 -5.65 10.56 3.09
N LEU A 37 -5.77 11.84 2.76
CA LEU A 37 -4.66 12.75 2.65
C LEU A 37 -4.40 13.40 4.02
N ASP A 38 -3.78 12.65 4.94
CA ASP A 38 -3.39 13.13 6.28
C ASP A 38 -2.23 14.14 6.26
N LEU A 39 -1.90 14.67 5.09
CA LEU A 39 -0.79 15.59 4.91
C LEU A 39 -1.30 17.04 5.01
N GLU A 40 -0.63 17.84 5.82
CA GLU A 40 -0.88 19.30 5.88
C GLU A 40 -0.68 19.92 4.49
N ARG A 41 0.33 19.44 3.76
CA ARG A 41 0.64 19.94 2.41
C ARG A 41 1.34 18.88 1.56
N ILE A 42 0.80 18.61 0.36
CA ILE A 42 1.45 17.77 -0.66
C ILE A 42 2.40 18.65 -1.48
N PRO A 43 3.70 18.36 -1.52
CA PRO A 43 4.67 19.14 -2.27
C PRO A 43 4.45 19.04 -3.79
N GLN A 44 4.98 19.99 -4.53
CA GLN A 44 4.73 20.12 -5.97
C GLN A 44 5.28 18.95 -6.79
N ASP A 45 6.41 18.40 -6.39
CA ASP A 45 7.05 17.24 -7.03
C ASP A 45 6.24 15.95 -6.88
N LYS A 46 5.25 15.93 -6.00
CA LYS A 46 4.29 14.84 -5.81
C LYS A 46 2.99 15.02 -6.58
N ILE A 47 2.90 16.04 -7.43
CA ILE A 47 1.73 16.31 -8.26
C ILE A 47 2.11 16.13 -9.72
N SER A 48 1.66 15.01 -10.31
CA SER A 48 1.90 14.68 -11.71
C SER A 48 1.09 15.52 -12.67
N GLY A 49 -0.07 16.03 -12.23
CA GLY A 49 -0.94 16.85 -13.06
C GLY A 49 -2.22 17.28 -12.36
N TYR A 50 -2.93 18.20 -12.99
CA TYR A 50 -4.24 18.63 -12.54
C TYR A 50 -5.08 19.12 -13.74
N HIS A 51 -6.40 19.19 -13.56
CA HIS A 51 -7.32 19.77 -14.52
C HIS A 51 -8.07 20.94 -13.87
N GLU A 52 -8.29 22.01 -14.66
CA GLU A 52 -9.13 23.15 -14.30
C GLU A 52 -10.41 23.11 -15.12
N ASN A 53 -11.52 23.36 -14.47
CA ASN A 53 -12.80 23.53 -15.16
C ASN A 53 -12.86 24.89 -15.89
N SER A 54 -13.95 25.14 -16.60
CA SER A 54 -14.16 26.40 -17.37
C SER A 54 -14.14 27.68 -16.52
N SER A 55 -14.24 27.56 -15.19
CA SER A 55 -14.18 28.70 -14.24
C SER A 55 -12.78 28.87 -13.63
N GLY A 56 -11.76 28.12 -14.09
CA GLY A 56 -10.40 28.15 -13.55
C GLY A 56 -10.24 27.53 -12.18
N ILE A 57 -11.21 26.69 -11.74
CA ILE A 57 -11.17 25.98 -10.47
C ILE A 57 -10.65 24.56 -10.72
N VAL A 58 -9.68 24.11 -9.93
CA VAL A 58 -9.13 22.75 -10.02
C VAL A 58 -10.17 21.74 -9.56
N ASP A 59 -10.54 20.80 -10.42
CA ASP A 59 -11.55 19.77 -10.18
C ASP A 59 -11.02 18.33 -10.28
N LEU A 60 -9.74 18.17 -10.67
CA LEU A 60 -9.03 16.91 -10.66
C LEU A 60 -7.56 17.14 -10.32
N ILE A 61 -6.99 16.28 -9.47
CA ILE A 61 -5.57 16.25 -9.13
C ILE A 61 -5.05 14.82 -9.31
N LEU A 62 -3.87 14.71 -9.93
CA LEU A 62 -3.14 13.45 -10.07
C LEU A 62 -1.88 13.51 -9.22
N LEU A 63 -1.78 12.64 -8.22
CA LEU A 63 -0.66 12.49 -7.32
C LEU A 63 0.33 11.42 -7.81
N ASP A 64 1.60 11.52 -7.42
CA ASP A 64 2.62 10.51 -7.66
C ASP A 64 3.16 9.98 -6.34
N SER A 65 2.81 8.72 -6.03
CA SER A 65 3.35 7.99 -4.89
C SER A 65 3.25 8.77 -3.57
N VAL A 66 2.03 9.16 -3.17
CA VAL A 66 1.77 9.96 -1.96
C VAL A 66 1.17 9.11 -0.84
N THR A 67 0.15 8.30 -1.16
CA THR A 67 -0.59 7.52 -0.16
C THR A 67 -0.13 6.08 -0.08
N GLY A 68 0.52 5.58 -1.14
CA GLY A 68 0.89 4.17 -1.29
C GLY A 68 -0.30 3.26 -1.66
N ASP A 69 -1.50 3.80 -1.84
CA ASP A 69 -2.71 3.00 -2.10
C ASP A 69 -2.72 2.37 -3.50
N ALA A 70 -1.83 2.79 -4.39
CA ALA A 70 -1.67 2.19 -5.71
C ALA A 70 -0.95 0.82 -5.70
N TYR A 71 -0.30 0.45 -4.60
CA TYR A 71 0.39 -0.84 -4.47
C TYR A 71 -0.54 -1.93 -3.97
N THR A 72 -0.33 -3.16 -4.45
CA THR A 72 -0.84 -4.38 -3.82
C THR A 72 0.17 -4.87 -2.81
N TYR A 73 -0.25 -5.12 -1.57
CA TYR A 73 0.61 -5.50 -0.46
C TYR A 73 0.44 -6.97 -0.07
N GLY A 74 1.51 -7.59 0.43
CA GLY A 74 1.52 -8.97 0.87
C GLY A 74 2.92 -9.53 1.06
N LEU A 75 3.03 -10.87 1.04
CA LEU A 75 4.27 -11.62 1.17
C LEU A 75 4.92 -11.81 -0.21
N LEU A 76 6.15 -11.33 -0.37
CA LEU A 76 6.92 -11.45 -1.60
C LEU A 76 7.56 -12.85 -1.69
N LYS A 77 7.26 -13.57 -2.76
CA LYS A 77 7.83 -14.90 -3.07
C LYS A 77 8.75 -14.80 -4.27
N VAL A 78 9.99 -15.21 -4.10
CA VAL A 78 11.00 -15.22 -5.17
C VAL A 78 11.21 -16.64 -5.66
N SER A 79 11.18 -16.83 -6.96
CA SER A 79 11.52 -18.08 -7.63
C SER A 79 12.38 -17.79 -8.87
N TYR A 80 12.88 -18.84 -9.50
CA TYR A 80 13.59 -18.74 -10.77
C TYR A 80 12.87 -19.59 -11.81
N ASP A 81 12.85 -19.13 -13.05
CA ASP A 81 12.29 -19.89 -14.14
C ASP A 81 13.14 -21.16 -14.36
N SER A 82 12.49 -22.32 -14.40
CA SER A 82 13.13 -23.62 -14.61
C SER A 82 13.31 -23.98 -16.09
N SER A 83 12.88 -23.12 -17.01
CA SER A 83 12.93 -23.41 -18.45
C SER A 83 14.34 -23.63 -19.04
N ASN A 84 15.42 -23.42 -18.25
CA ASN A 84 16.82 -23.59 -18.65
C ASN A 84 17.60 -24.59 -17.76
N GLU A 85 16.92 -25.55 -17.12
CA GLU A 85 17.56 -26.52 -16.21
C GLU A 85 18.67 -27.35 -16.88
N ASP A 86 18.59 -27.58 -18.21
CA ASP A 86 19.59 -28.34 -18.97
C ASP A 86 20.97 -27.63 -19.06
N SER A 87 21.04 -26.33 -18.82
CA SER A 87 22.30 -25.55 -18.87
C SER A 87 23.00 -25.41 -17.53
N GLY A 88 22.38 -25.81 -16.43
CA GLY A 88 22.89 -25.61 -15.07
C GLY A 88 22.85 -24.15 -14.59
N GLU A 89 22.34 -23.23 -15.38
CA GLU A 89 22.16 -21.82 -15.04
C GLU A 89 20.75 -21.57 -14.50
N LYS A 90 20.63 -20.72 -13.48
CA LYS A 90 19.33 -20.26 -12.98
C LYS A 90 18.66 -19.41 -14.06
N GLY A 91 17.45 -19.76 -14.43
CA GLY A 91 16.62 -18.96 -15.34
C GLY A 91 16.28 -17.57 -14.78
N PRO A 92 15.51 -16.77 -15.53
CA PRO A 92 15.06 -15.45 -15.09
C PRO A 92 14.41 -15.48 -13.71
N ARG A 93 14.76 -14.48 -12.89
CA ARG A 93 14.15 -14.31 -11.57
C ARG A 93 12.69 -13.92 -11.72
N GLN A 94 11.84 -14.56 -10.96
CA GLN A 94 10.40 -14.31 -10.90
C GLN A 94 10.01 -13.89 -9.49
N VAL A 95 9.07 -12.96 -9.39
CA VAL A 95 8.47 -12.51 -8.13
C VAL A 95 6.97 -12.68 -8.22
N ALA A 96 6.38 -13.22 -7.16
CA ALA A 96 4.95 -13.21 -6.89
C ALA A 96 4.68 -12.45 -5.60
N LEU A 97 3.45 -12.02 -5.40
CA LEU A 97 2.97 -11.47 -4.15
C LEU A 97 1.75 -12.26 -3.72
N GLU A 98 1.79 -12.82 -2.51
CA GLU A 98 0.69 -13.56 -1.90
C GLU A 98 0.02 -12.70 -0.82
N ASN A 99 -1.30 -12.69 -0.80
CA ASN A 99 -2.10 -12.06 0.24
C ASN A 99 -3.49 -12.71 0.36
N GLY A 100 -4.28 -12.28 1.35
CA GLY A 100 -5.63 -12.78 1.58
C GLY A 100 -6.66 -12.42 0.51
N SER A 101 -6.34 -11.45 -0.34
CA SER A 101 -7.22 -10.88 -1.37
C SER A 101 -6.93 -11.41 -2.79
N GLY A 102 -5.97 -12.32 -2.96
CA GLY A 102 -5.64 -12.97 -4.25
C GLY A 102 -4.25 -12.65 -4.81
N GLY A 103 -3.57 -11.63 -4.29
CA GLY A 103 -2.17 -11.32 -4.61
C GLY A 103 -1.87 -11.00 -6.07
N ILE A 104 -0.59 -11.19 -6.44
CA ILE A 104 -0.08 -11.02 -7.81
C ILE A 104 0.65 -12.29 -8.23
N ALA A 105 0.27 -12.85 -9.38
CA ALA A 105 0.90 -14.04 -9.94
C ALA A 105 2.38 -13.79 -10.29
N LYS A 106 3.14 -14.88 -10.45
CA LYS A 106 4.56 -14.84 -10.82
C LYS A 106 4.79 -14.04 -12.09
N THR A 107 5.72 -13.09 -12.02
CA THR A 107 6.16 -12.31 -13.18
C THR A 107 7.68 -12.12 -13.14
N ASN A 108 8.32 -12.04 -14.31
CA ASN A 108 9.76 -11.80 -14.41
C ASN A 108 10.10 -10.44 -13.81
N SER A 109 11.17 -10.39 -13.02
CA SER A 109 11.54 -9.19 -12.28
C SER A 109 13.05 -8.95 -12.28
N GLY A 110 13.43 -7.73 -12.63
CA GLY A 110 14.77 -7.20 -12.40
C GLY A 110 14.98 -6.61 -11.00
N TYR A 111 13.92 -6.51 -10.20
CA TYR A 111 13.99 -5.94 -8.85
C TYR A 111 14.60 -6.92 -7.86
N ASN A 112 15.51 -6.41 -7.02
CA ASN A 112 16.11 -7.20 -5.94
C ASN A 112 15.22 -7.15 -4.70
N VAL A 113 14.33 -8.13 -4.56
CA VAL A 113 13.48 -8.30 -3.37
C VAL A 113 13.93 -9.49 -2.55
N LYS A 114 13.77 -9.41 -1.24
CA LYS A 114 14.03 -10.51 -0.32
C LYS A 114 12.88 -11.51 -0.40
N ASN A 115 13.19 -12.80 -0.54
CA ASN A 115 12.19 -13.86 -0.50
C ASN A 115 11.58 -13.97 0.91
N ASN A 116 10.30 -14.26 1.00
CA ASN A 116 9.54 -14.34 2.25
C ASN A 116 9.64 -13.05 3.08
N SER A 117 9.53 -11.89 2.44
CA SER A 117 9.42 -10.59 3.13
C SER A 117 8.12 -9.90 2.76
N PHE A 118 7.55 -9.13 3.68
CA PHE A 118 6.38 -8.31 3.37
C PHE A 118 6.79 -7.09 2.55
N GLY A 119 5.99 -6.79 1.52
CA GLY A 119 6.25 -5.70 0.59
C GLY A 119 5.04 -5.34 -0.25
N GLY A 120 5.21 -4.39 -1.15
CA GLY A 120 4.22 -3.98 -2.12
C GLY A 120 4.74 -4.05 -3.55
N LEU A 121 3.86 -4.41 -4.48
CA LEU A 121 4.12 -4.43 -5.91
C LEU A 121 3.08 -3.62 -6.65
N VAL A 122 3.51 -3.01 -7.77
CA VAL A 122 2.61 -2.46 -8.78
C VAL A 122 3.04 -2.93 -10.17
N LEU A 123 2.07 -3.25 -11.02
CA LEU A 123 2.33 -3.74 -12.38
C LEU A 123 2.11 -2.63 -13.42
N ASN A 124 2.85 -2.71 -14.53
CA ASN A 124 2.59 -1.92 -15.72
C ASN A 124 1.53 -2.57 -16.61
N SER A 125 1.18 -1.91 -17.72
CA SER A 125 0.17 -2.39 -18.69
C SER A 125 0.54 -3.72 -19.38
N SER A 126 1.80 -4.14 -19.32
CA SER A 126 2.27 -5.42 -19.86
C SER A 126 2.30 -6.52 -18.79
N GLY A 127 1.78 -6.28 -17.58
CA GLY A 127 1.78 -7.22 -16.47
C GLY A 127 3.17 -7.44 -15.84
N LYS A 128 4.14 -6.58 -16.14
CA LYS A 128 5.47 -6.63 -15.51
C LYS A 128 5.51 -5.71 -14.30
N ILE A 129 6.38 -6.02 -13.34
CA ILE A 129 6.57 -5.17 -12.16
C ILE A 129 7.11 -3.80 -12.59
N ALA A 130 6.36 -2.75 -12.28
CA ALA A 130 6.75 -1.36 -12.50
C ALA A 130 7.47 -0.79 -11.28
N SER A 131 7.09 -1.20 -10.07
CA SER A 131 7.73 -0.75 -8.83
C SER A 131 7.54 -1.77 -7.71
N VAL A 132 8.46 -1.74 -6.76
CA VAL A 132 8.46 -2.56 -5.54
C VAL A 132 8.78 -1.68 -4.35
N VAL A 133 8.09 -1.89 -3.24
CA VAL A 133 8.40 -1.28 -1.95
C VAL A 133 8.57 -2.35 -0.88
N SER A 134 9.55 -2.18 -0.01
CA SER A 134 9.68 -2.95 1.23
C SER A 134 8.90 -2.24 2.32
N LEU A 135 8.36 -2.99 3.27
CA LEU A 135 7.62 -2.44 4.40
C LEU A 135 8.53 -2.28 5.62
N ASP A 136 8.31 -1.21 6.37
CA ASP A 136 8.96 -0.98 7.67
C ASP A 136 8.22 -1.79 8.73
N GLN A 137 8.96 -2.44 9.65
CA GLN A 137 8.42 -3.36 10.64
C GLN A 137 8.34 -2.69 12.03
N ILE A 138 7.24 -2.91 12.73
CA ILE A 138 7.04 -2.56 14.15
C ILE A 138 6.61 -3.83 14.89
N ASP A 139 7.44 -4.28 15.80
CA ASP A 139 7.24 -5.51 16.57
C ASP A 139 6.69 -5.26 17.97
N ASN A 140 6.36 -6.34 18.66
CA ASN A 140 5.93 -6.37 20.07
C ASN A 140 4.67 -5.51 20.30
N LEU A 141 3.73 -5.58 19.37
CA LEU A 141 2.44 -4.92 19.47
C LEU A 141 1.40 -5.86 20.09
N SER A 142 0.40 -5.25 20.69
CA SER A 142 -0.80 -5.91 21.20
C SER A 142 -2.06 -5.28 20.61
N PRO A 143 -3.24 -5.91 20.70
CA PRO A 143 -4.48 -5.28 20.30
C PRO A 143 -4.76 -3.94 21.00
N ALA A 144 -4.21 -3.71 22.20
CA ALA A 144 -4.38 -2.45 22.95
C ALA A 144 -3.61 -1.27 22.34
N ASP A 145 -2.62 -1.51 21.47
CA ASP A 145 -1.89 -0.46 20.76
C ASP A 145 -2.68 0.11 19.59
N PHE A 146 -3.82 -0.51 19.27
CA PHE A 146 -4.72 -0.07 18.21
C PHE A 146 -5.98 0.57 18.79
N PHE A 147 -6.47 1.60 18.11
CA PHE A 147 -7.71 2.26 18.48
C PHE A 147 -8.54 2.66 17.26
N GLU A 148 -9.84 2.78 17.44
CA GLU A 148 -10.74 3.26 16.38
C GLU A 148 -11.10 4.74 16.61
N ARG A 149 -11.03 5.54 15.54
CA ARG A 149 -11.48 6.92 15.49
C ARG A 149 -12.17 7.16 14.15
N ASP A 150 -13.39 7.68 14.19
CA ASP A 150 -14.20 7.99 13.01
C ASP A 150 -14.36 6.81 12.03
N GLY A 151 -14.50 5.59 12.58
CA GLY A 151 -14.69 4.37 11.79
C GLY A 151 -13.42 3.79 11.19
N ARG A 152 -12.25 4.32 11.53
CA ARG A 152 -10.92 3.89 11.07
C ARG A 152 -10.06 3.42 12.21
N TYR A 153 -9.21 2.44 11.94
CA TYR A 153 -8.22 1.97 12.90
C TYR A 153 -6.90 2.72 12.75
N TYR A 154 -6.25 2.90 13.89
CA TYR A 154 -4.94 3.52 14.01
C TYR A 154 -4.08 2.69 14.96
N LEU A 155 -2.78 2.65 14.68
CA LEU A 155 -1.73 2.12 15.56
C LEU A 155 -1.08 3.28 16.29
N SER A 156 -0.95 3.18 17.61
CA SER A 156 -0.13 4.09 18.43
C SER A 156 1.15 3.37 18.85
N SER A 157 2.29 3.82 18.36
CA SER A 157 3.59 3.22 18.70
C SER A 157 4.69 4.27 18.68
N GLY A 158 5.60 4.22 19.67
CA GLY A 158 6.74 5.14 19.75
C GLY A 158 6.36 6.62 19.83
N GLY A 159 5.18 6.96 20.35
CA GLY A 159 4.66 8.34 20.40
C GLY A 159 4.12 8.86 19.06
N GLN A 160 4.02 8.00 18.07
CA GLN A 160 3.44 8.31 16.76
C GLN A 160 2.13 7.55 16.54
N THR A 161 1.30 8.06 15.65
CA THR A 161 0.04 7.44 15.24
C THR A 161 0.12 7.15 13.74
N TYR A 162 -0.19 5.90 13.39
CA TYR A 162 -0.20 5.42 12.02
C TYR A 162 -1.60 4.96 11.64
N ALA A 163 -2.11 5.36 10.50
CA ALA A 163 -3.37 4.84 10.00
C ALA A 163 -3.24 3.36 9.62
N VAL A 164 -4.25 2.55 9.92
CA VAL A 164 -4.38 1.20 9.37
C VAL A 164 -5.11 1.32 8.03
N SER A 165 -4.56 0.72 6.98
CA SER A 165 -5.19 0.73 5.65
C SER A 165 -6.59 0.12 5.70
N THR A 166 -7.52 0.68 4.95
CA THR A 166 -8.87 0.09 4.76
C THR A 166 -8.81 -1.29 4.12
N ASP A 167 -7.74 -1.58 3.38
CA ASP A 167 -7.47 -2.85 2.72
C ASP A 167 -6.31 -3.61 3.37
N VAL A 168 -6.11 -3.42 4.69
CA VAL A 168 -5.06 -4.11 5.43
C VAL A 168 -5.15 -5.63 5.23
N GLU A 169 -4.02 -6.24 4.91
CA GLU A 169 -3.87 -7.69 4.82
C GLU A 169 -3.41 -8.25 6.16
N CYS A 170 -3.94 -9.40 6.54
CA CYS A 170 -3.64 -10.01 7.83
C CYS A 170 -3.14 -11.43 7.67
N TYR A 171 -2.05 -11.78 8.35
CA TYR A 171 -1.34 -13.04 8.22
C TYR A 171 -1.17 -13.70 9.59
N ASN A 172 -1.33 -15.02 9.64
CA ASN A 172 -1.04 -15.84 10.81
C ASN A 172 0.31 -16.53 10.59
N ASP A 173 1.33 -16.13 11.34
CA ASP A 173 2.69 -16.63 11.16
C ASP A 173 2.82 -18.10 11.56
N ALA A 174 2.14 -18.52 12.63
CA ALA A 174 2.22 -19.89 13.14
C ALA A 174 1.65 -20.94 12.17
N SER A 175 0.60 -20.59 11.42
CA SER A 175 -0.01 -21.48 10.42
C SER A 175 0.40 -21.15 8.98
N GLU A 176 1.16 -20.10 8.77
CA GLU A 176 1.55 -19.58 7.45
C GLU A 176 0.34 -19.33 6.53
N THR A 177 -0.75 -18.76 7.09
CA THR A 177 -2.00 -18.54 6.35
C THR A 177 -2.48 -17.10 6.44
N TRP A 178 -3.21 -16.67 5.41
CA TRP A 178 -3.86 -15.37 5.38
C TRP A 178 -5.25 -15.42 6.01
N PHE A 179 -5.63 -14.34 6.70
CA PHE A 179 -7.02 -14.09 7.04
C PHE A 179 -7.76 -13.68 5.77
N THR A 180 -8.83 -14.38 5.41
CA THR A 180 -9.52 -14.25 4.10
C THR A 180 -10.90 -13.59 4.19
N GLN A 181 -11.19 -12.87 5.30
CA GLN A 181 -12.43 -12.10 5.42
C GLN A 181 -12.54 -11.06 4.31
N LYS A 182 -13.77 -10.73 3.94
CA LYS A 182 -14.08 -9.95 2.74
C LYS A 182 -13.51 -8.53 2.76
N THR A 183 -13.48 -7.88 3.92
CA THR A 183 -13.00 -6.51 4.08
C THR A 183 -11.77 -6.45 4.96
N GLY A 184 -10.91 -5.42 4.75
CA GLY A 184 -9.75 -5.20 5.61
C GLY A 184 -10.13 -5.01 7.09
N LYS A 185 -11.26 -4.32 7.37
CA LYS A 185 -11.79 -4.18 8.73
C LYS A 185 -12.10 -5.54 9.37
N GLU A 186 -12.72 -6.46 8.63
CA GLU A 186 -13.02 -7.80 9.13
C GLU A 186 -11.74 -8.63 9.33
N ARG A 187 -10.77 -8.54 8.41
CA ARG A 187 -9.45 -9.19 8.56
C ARG A 187 -8.71 -8.66 9.77
N PHE A 188 -8.67 -7.34 9.95
CA PHE A 188 -8.06 -6.69 11.11
C PHE A 188 -8.66 -7.18 12.43
N ASN A 189 -10.00 -7.17 12.53
CA ASN A 189 -10.69 -7.64 13.74
C ASN A 189 -10.43 -9.13 14.03
N ALA A 190 -10.39 -9.97 13.00
CA ALA A 190 -10.08 -11.39 13.16
C ALA A 190 -8.64 -11.60 13.62
N CYS A 191 -7.69 -10.88 13.07
CA CYS A 191 -6.27 -10.93 13.41
C CYS A 191 -6.02 -10.49 14.87
N THR A 192 -6.55 -9.33 15.27
CA THR A 192 -6.40 -8.78 16.63
C THR A 192 -7.15 -9.58 17.70
N ALA A 193 -8.21 -10.30 17.32
CA ALA A 193 -8.90 -11.23 18.21
C ALA A 193 -8.18 -12.59 18.33
N PHE A 194 -7.37 -12.95 17.33
CA PHE A 194 -6.66 -14.24 17.28
C PHE A 194 -5.40 -14.26 18.13
N SER A 195 -4.60 -13.18 18.13
CA SER A 195 -3.35 -13.11 18.87
C SER A 195 -3.23 -11.83 19.70
N SER A 196 -2.57 -11.97 20.86
CA SER A 196 -2.13 -10.84 21.69
C SER A 196 -0.71 -10.34 21.36
N ASP A 197 -0.01 -11.04 20.46
CA ASP A 197 1.34 -10.68 19.98
C ASP A 197 1.26 -10.40 18.48
N LEU A 198 1.50 -9.15 18.10
CA LEU A 198 1.29 -8.64 16.75
C LEU A 198 2.55 -7.94 16.23
N THR A 199 2.73 -8.03 14.91
CA THR A 199 3.73 -7.27 14.18
C THR A 199 3.03 -6.49 13.05
N ALA A 200 3.27 -5.18 12.97
CA ALA A 200 2.72 -4.32 11.91
C ALA A 200 3.79 -4.01 10.88
N TYR A 201 3.40 -3.99 9.61
CA TYR A 201 4.24 -3.63 8.48
C TYR A 201 3.65 -2.40 7.77
N LEU A 202 4.45 -1.33 7.73
CA LEU A 202 4.06 -0.01 7.24
C LEU A 202 4.68 0.24 5.86
N ASP A 203 3.91 0.82 4.95
CA ASP A 203 4.49 1.29 3.69
C ASP A 203 5.36 2.55 3.91
N PRO A 204 6.48 2.69 3.18
CA PRO A 204 7.39 3.82 3.35
C PRO A 204 6.84 5.13 2.76
N ILE A 205 5.75 5.07 1.98
CA ILE A 205 5.18 6.20 1.23
C ILE A 205 4.13 6.91 2.09
N GLY A 206 2.99 6.25 2.33
CA GLY A 206 1.86 6.80 3.09
C GLY A 206 1.95 6.57 4.59
N LYS A 207 2.96 5.80 5.06
CA LYS A 207 3.14 5.42 6.47
C LYS A 207 1.91 4.74 7.09
N LYS A 208 1.16 4.01 6.27
CA LYS A 208 0.00 3.23 6.73
C LYS A 208 0.42 1.79 7.04
N VAL A 209 -0.23 1.18 8.02
CA VAL A 209 -0.13 -0.27 8.27
C VAL A 209 -0.80 -1.00 7.10
N ARG A 210 -0.04 -1.75 6.32
CA ARG A 210 -0.50 -2.50 5.14
C ARG A 210 -0.65 -3.99 5.40
N VAL A 211 0.21 -4.53 6.26
CA VAL A 211 0.11 -5.92 6.70
C VAL A 211 0.19 -5.98 8.21
N LEU A 212 -0.68 -6.78 8.82
CA LEU A 212 -0.67 -7.10 10.25
C LEU A 212 -0.45 -8.60 10.40
N VAL A 213 0.53 -8.98 11.22
CA VAL A 213 0.89 -10.37 11.47
C VAL A 213 0.51 -10.73 12.89
N ALA A 214 -0.22 -11.85 13.06
CA ALA A 214 -0.48 -12.52 14.32
C ALA A 214 0.62 -13.56 14.53
N ASN A 215 1.45 -13.35 15.56
CA ASN A 215 2.56 -14.23 15.94
C ASN A 215 2.10 -15.37 16.88
#